data_6ec405e1fc90bcf5a2f50bdf6baa81f6
#
_entry.id   6ec405e1fc90bcf5a2f50bdf6baa81f6
#
_cell.length_a   1.000
_cell.length_b   1.000
_cell.length_c   1.000
_cell.angle_alpha   90.00
_cell.angle_beta   90.00
_cell.angle_gamma   90.00
#
_symmetry.space_group_name_H-M   'P 1'
#
loop_
_entity.id
_entity.type
_entity.pdbx_description
1 polymer ?
#
loop_
_entity_poly.entity_id
_entity_poly.type
_entity_poly.pdbx_seq_one_letter_code
_entity_poly.pdbx_strand_id
1 'polypeptide(L)'
;MDLPDLHPALNALLMGRWNEEMREKCVECDVHSLEETDSLGKIVESVLENGTVISLLGTLGAGKTRFVQAVASAAGVPEEDVTSPTFVLIQEYTSGSRPIFHFDAYRLKDDDEFLELGPEEYFDGGGLTFIEWADRIETCLPRDYAEIRISQTGPESRHFEFRRICRRRTKPA
;
A
#
# COMPACT_ATOMS: atom_id res chain seq x y z
N MET A 1 17.41 -5.64 3.48
CA MET A 1 17.06 -6.88 4.22
C MET A 1 16.71 -7.94 3.21
N ASP A 2 17.12 -9.17 3.42
CA ASP A 2 16.76 -10.26 2.51
C ASP A 2 15.29 -10.68 2.69
N LEU A 3 14.63 -11.13 1.61
CA LEU A 3 13.21 -11.48 1.63
C LEU A 3 12.82 -12.52 2.73
N PRO A 4 13.64 -13.54 3.06
CA PRO A 4 13.31 -14.48 4.12
C PRO A 4 13.17 -13.86 5.52
N ASP A 5 13.94 -12.81 5.82
CA ASP A 5 13.93 -12.13 7.11
C ASP A 5 12.89 -11.01 7.17
N LEU A 6 12.29 -10.69 6.05
CA LEU A 6 11.40 -9.54 5.89
C LEU A 6 10.06 -9.74 6.60
N HIS A 7 9.49 -10.96 6.54
CA HIS A 7 8.17 -11.24 7.10
C HIS A 7 8.06 -10.89 8.60
N PRO A 8 8.93 -11.38 9.50
CA PRO A 8 8.84 -11.02 10.91
C PRO A 8 9.09 -9.53 11.16
N ALA A 9 9.97 -8.89 10.39
CA ALA A 9 10.24 -7.47 10.51
C ALA A 9 9.03 -6.61 10.11
N LEU A 10 8.37 -6.94 8.99
CA LEU A 10 7.15 -6.25 8.53
C LEU A 10 5.98 -6.49 9.50
N ASN A 11 5.80 -7.72 9.98
CA ASN A 11 4.75 -8.03 10.95
C ASN A 11 4.93 -7.21 12.23
N ALA A 12 6.16 -7.13 12.76
CA ALA A 12 6.46 -6.31 13.93
C ALA A 12 6.23 -4.82 13.68
N LEU A 13 6.59 -4.31 12.49
CA LEU A 13 6.42 -2.89 12.13
C LEU A 13 4.96 -2.53 11.91
N LEU A 14 4.26 -3.28 11.06
CA LEU A 14 2.95 -2.90 10.55
C LEU A 14 1.81 -3.33 11.48
N MET A 15 1.93 -4.51 12.10
CA MET A 15 0.86 -5.12 12.91
C MET A 15 1.18 -5.13 14.41
N GLY A 16 2.41 -4.82 14.79
CA GLY A 16 2.82 -4.72 16.19
C GLY A 16 2.08 -3.58 16.94
N ARG A 17 2.10 -3.66 18.29
CA ARG A 17 1.53 -2.58 19.11
C ARG A 17 2.28 -1.28 18.87
N TRP A 18 1.59 -0.26 18.37
CA TRP A 18 2.19 1.04 18.09
C TRP A 18 2.70 1.72 19.37
N ASN A 19 3.93 2.26 19.32
CA ASN A 19 4.52 3.12 20.34
C ASN A 19 5.34 4.24 19.68
N GLU A 20 5.83 5.20 20.45
CA GLU A 20 6.60 6.35 19.94
C GLU A 20 7.88 5.93 19.17
N GLU A 21 8.51 4.81 19.57
CA GLU A 21 9.72 4.30 18.93
C GLU A 21 9.43 3.78 17.51
N MET A 22 8.19 3.35 17.24
CA MET A 22 7.78 2.89 15.93
C MET A 22 7.69 4.02 14.90
N ARG A 23 7.60 5.26 15.35
CA ARG A 23 7.44 6.43 14.48
C ARG A 23 8.59 6.63 13.50
N GLU A 24 9.80 6.30 13.93
CA GLU A 24 11.02 6.45 13.13
C GLU A 24 11.51 5.13 12.54
N LYS A 25 10.83 4.02 12.86
CA LYS A 25 11.21 2.72 12.32
C LYS A 25 10.83 2.61 10.85
N CYS A 26 11.77 2.09 10.09
CA CYS A 26 11.63 1.75 8.69
C CYS A 26 12.15 0.33 8.48
N VAL A 27 11.45 -0.44 7.66
CA VAL A 27 11.94 -1.71 7.15
C VAL A 27 12.18 -1.52 5.66
N GLU A 28 13.35 -1.95 5.18
CA GLU A 28 13.77 -1.71 3.80
C GLU A 28 14.19 -3.03 3.16
N CYS A 29 13.88 -3.17 1.86
CA CYS A 29 14.39 -4.26 1.05
C CYS A 29 14.57 -3.83 -0.41
N ASP A 30 15.45 -4.52 -1.12
CA ASP A 30 15.63 -4.40 -2.55
C ASP A 30 15.05 -5.62 -3.25
N VAL A 31 14.46 -5.39 -4.42
CA VAL A 31 14.05 -6.45 -5.36
C VAL A 31 14.74 -6.18 -6.70
N HIS A 32 15.16 -7.24 -7.36
CA HIS A 32 15.97 -7.17 -8.57
C HIS A 32 15.30 -7.79 -9.80
N SER A 33 14.06 -8.29 -9.61
CA SER A 33 13.26 -8.86 -10.70
C SER A 33 11.76 -8.77 -10.40
N LEU A 34 10.93 -9.13 -11.39
CA LEU A 34 9.49 -9.24 -11.23
C LEU A 34 9.11 -10.39 -10.28
N GLU A 35 9.84 -11.51 -10.34
CA GLU A 35 9.64 -12.68 -9.47
C GLU A 35 9.92 -12.34 -8.00
N GLU A 36 10.93 -11.51 -7.74
CA GLU A 36 11.20 -11.00 -6.40
C GLU A 36 10.12 -10.04 -5.93
N THR A 37 9.58 -9.21 -6.83
CA THR A 37 8.40 -8.37 -6.55
C THR A 37 7.19 -9.22 -6.19
N ASP A 38 6.95 -10.33 -6.88
CA ASP A 38 5.85 -11.26 -6.57
C ASP A 38 6.07 -11.95 -5.22
N SER A 39 7.31 -12.30 -4.90
CA SER A 39 7.66 -12.85 -3.59
C SER A 39 7.45 -11.85 -2.47
N LEU A 40 7.80 -10.59 -2.70
CA LEU A 40 7.50 -9.49 -1.78
C LEU A 40 5.99 -9.29 -1.61
N GLY A 41 5.23 -9.34 -2.70
CA GLY A 41 3.77 -9.25 -2.67
C GLY A 41 3.13 -10.32 -1.78
N LYS A 42 3.62 -11.57 -1.85
CA LYS A 42 3.16 -12.66 -0.99
C LYS A 42 3.47 -12.41 0.49
N ILE A 43 4.65 -11.90 0.80
CA ILE A 43 5.02 -11.56 2.18
C ILE A 43 4.09 -10.47 2.71
N VAL A 44 3.90 -9.39 1.95
CA VAL A 44 3.08 -8.25 2.36
C VAL A 44 1.62 -8.66 2.51
N GLU A 45 1.08 -9.45 1.58
CA GLU A 45 -0.28 -9.99 1.66
C GLU A 45 -0.50 -10.79 2.95
N SER A 46 0.45 -11.63 3.32
CA SER A 46 0.34 -12.50 4.51
C SER A 46 0.48 -11.75 5.84
N VAL A 47 1.11 -10.57 5.84
CA VAL A 47 1.33 -9.75 7.04
C VAL A 47 0.16 -8.80 7.31
N LEU A 48 -0.41 -8.20 6.25
CA LEU A 48 -1.42 -7.15 6.41
C LEU A 48 -2.77 -7.71 6.87
N GLU A 49 -3.36 -7.06 7.87
CA GLU A 49 -4.71 -7.37 8.33
C GLU A 49 -5.78 -6.64 7.48
N ASN A 50 -6.99 -7.21 7.43
CA ASN A 50 -8.12 -6.57 6.76
C ASN A 50 -8.42 -5.20 7.40
N GLY A 51 -8.81 -4.22 6.58
CA GLY A 51 -8.99 -2.84 6.99
C GLY A 51 -7.70 -2.02 6.97
N THR A 52 -6.56 -2.61 6.58
CA THR A 52 -5.32 -1.83 6.43
C THR A 52 -5.40 -0.96 5.19
N VAL A 53 -5.14 0.34 5.38
CA VAL A 53 -4.93 1.31 4.29
C VAL A 53 -3.43 1.43 4.01
N ILE A 54 -3.06 1.38 2.74
CA ILE A 54 -1.67 1.40 2.27
C ILE A 54 -1.46 2.58 1.34
N SER A 55 -0.66 3.54 1.78
CA SER A 55 -0.17 4.66 0.98
C SER A 55 1.01 4.21 0.11
N LEU A 56 0.90 4.35 -1.20
CA LEU A 56 1.97 4.04 -2.15
C LEU A 56 2.58 5.32 -2.71
N LEU A 57 3.85 5.55 -2.39
CA LEU A 57 4.63 6.69 -2.82
C LEU A 57 5.73 6.28 -3.81
N GLY A 58 6.04 7.15 -4.75
CA GLY A 58 7.09 6.93 -5.74
C GLY A 58 6.79 7.64 -7.06
N THR A 59 7.83 7.88 -7.84
CA THR A 59 7.72 8.54 -9.14
C THR A 59 6.90 7.73 -10.15
N LEU A 60 6.56 8.33 -11.28
CA LEU A 60 5.94 7.62 -12.39
C LEU A 60 6.89 6.49 -12.87
N GLY A 61 6.35 5.29 -13.06
CA GLY A 61 7.13 4.10 -13.44
C GLY A 61 7.90 3.44 -12.29
N ALA A 62 7.78 3.91 -11.05
CA ALA A 62 8.44 3.28 -9.89
C ALA A 62 7.99 1.83 -9.64
N GLY A 63 6.79 1.43 -10.10
CA GLY A 63 6.27 0.07 -9.94
C GLY A 63 5.15 -0.06 -8.92
N LYS A 64 4.46 1.04 -8.56
CA LYS A 64 3.35 1.03 -7.60
C LYS A 64 2.24 0.07 -8.02
N THR A 65 1.71 0.23 -9.23
CA THR A 65 0.68 -0.66 -9.79
C THR A 65 1.17 -2.11 -9.88
N ARG A 66 2.42 -2.34 -10.29
CA ARG A 66 3.01 -3.68 -10.36
C ARG A 66 3.06 -4.34 -8.98
N PHE A 67 3.36 -3.56 -7.95
CA PHE A 67 3.35 -4.06 -6.58
C PHE A 67 1.94 -4.44 -6.11
N VAL A 68 0.92 -3.62 -6.40
CA VAL A 68 -0.49 -3.98 -6.11
C VAL A 68 -0.88 -5.26 -6.83
N GLN A 69 -0.48 -5.44 -8.10
CA GLN A 69 -0.69 -6.68 -8.85
C GLN A 69 -0.07 -7.88 -8.13
N ALA A 70 1.15 -7.76 -7.61
CA ALA A 70 1.81 -8.83 -6.89
C ALA A 70 1.04 -9.23 -5.61
N VAL A 71 0.55 -8.23 -4.84
CA VAL A 71 -0.25 -8.48 -3.64
C VAL A 71 -1.61 -9.08 -3.99
N ALA A 72 -2.29 -8.58 -5.01
CA ALA A 72 -3.58 -9.09 -5.45
C ALA A 72 -3.47 -10.53 -5.97
N SER A 73 -2.44 -10.84 -6.76
CA SER A 73 -2.15 -12.19 -7.21
C SER A 73 -1.88 -13.14 -6.03
N ALA A 74 -1.16 -12.67 -5.00
CA ALA A 74 -0.93 -13.44 -3.78
C ALA A 74 -2.23 -13.73 -3.01
N ALA A 75 -3.20 -12.81 -3.05
CA ALA A 75 -4.55 -13.01 -2.51
C ALA A 75 -5.43 -13.92 -3.39
N GLY A 76 -4.93 -14.39 -4.54
CA GLY A 76 -5.65 -15.29 -5.46
C GLY A 76 -6.50 -14.58 -6.52
N VAL A 77 -6.33 -13.27 -6.71
CA VAL A 77 -6.94 -12.54 -7.83
C VAL A 77 -6.21 -12.92 -9.13
N PRO A 78 -6.92 -13.33 -10.20
CA PRO A 78 -6.30 -13.60 -11.49
C PRO A 78 -5.53 -12.39 -12.02
N GLU A 79 -4.34 -12.61 -12.59
CA GLU A 79 -3.45 -11.52 -13.04
C GLU A 79 -4.12 -10.64 -14.10
N GLU A 80 -4.91 -11.25 -14.98
CA GLU A 80 -5.68 -10.55 -16.02
C GLU A 80 -6.72 -9.58 -15.48
N ASP A 81 -7.20 -9.79 -14.26
CA ASP A 81 -8.21 -8.93 -13.63
C ASP A 81 -7.57 -7.70 -12.94
N VAL A 82 -6.25 -7.75 -12.67
CA VAL A 82 -5.58 -6.66 -11.95
C VAL A 82 -5.05 -5.61 -12.92
N THR A 83 -5.85 -4.59 -13.14
CA THR A 83 -5.55 -3.46 -14.04
C THR A 83 -5.23 -2.19 -13.26
N SER A 84 -4.56 -1.22 -13.93
CA SER A 84 -4.29 0.09 -13.33
C SER A 84 -5.58 0.92 -13.24
N PRO A 85 -5.89 1.54 -12.08
CA PRO A 85 -7.07 2.40 -11.93
C PRO A 85 -6.89 3.82 -12.48
N THR A 86 -5.80 4.14 -13.19
CA THR A 86 -5.45 5.50 -13.62
C THR A 86 -6.58 6.22 -14.38
N PHE A 87 -7.48 5.50 -15.02
CA PHE A 87 -8.60 6.09 -15.77
C PHE A 87 -9.95 6.00 -15.04
N VAL A 88 -10.09 5.06 -14.12
CA VAL A 88 -11.35 4.80 -13.40
C VAL A 88 -11.31 5.27 -11.94
N LEU A 89 -10.14 5.72 -11.47
CA LEU A 89 -9.81 6.20 -10.11
C LEU A 89 -9.84 5.12 -9.04
N ILE A 90 -10.75 4.14 -9.12
CA ILE A 90 -10.87 3.02 -8.19
C ILE A 90 -11.04 1.73 -8.97
N GLN A 91 -10.36 0.69 -8.56
CA GLN A 91 -10.55 -0.68 -9.02
C GLN A 91 -10.76 -1.58 -7.81
N GLU A 92 -11.73 -2.49 -7.92
CA GLU A 92 -12.08 -3.45 -6.87
C GLU A 92 -11.77 -4.86 -7.35
N TYR A 93 -10.96 -5.57 -6.59
CA TYR A 93 -10.62 -6.98 -6.85
C TYR A 93 -11.22 -7.84 -5.74
N THR A 94 -12.31 -8.51 -6.03
CA THR A 94 -13.12 -9.27 -5.04
C THR A 94 -13.10 -10.78 -5.27
N SER A 95 -12.39 -11.26 -6.30
CA SER A 95 -12.30 -12.70 -6.64
C SER A 95 -11.29 -13.48 -5.81
N GLY A 96 -10.45 -12.79 -5.01
CA GLY A 96 -9.44 -13.41 -4.15
C GLY A 96 -9.94 -13.82 -2.76
N SER A 97 -9.01 -14.17 -1.88
CA SER A 97 -9.27 -14.56 -0.48
C SER A 97 -9.86 -13.43 0.38
N ARG A 98 -9.65 -12.19 -0.05
CA ARG A 98 -10.19 -10.96 0.55
C ARG A 98 -10.29 -9.87 -0.50
N PRO A 99 -11.16 -8.86 -0.29
CA PRO A 99 -11.23 -7.70 -1.19
C PRO A 99 -9.93 -6.90 -1.19
N ILE A 100 -9.55 -6.40 -2.36
CA ILE A 100 -8.48 -5.42 -2.52
C ILE A 100 -9.06 -4.24 -3.29
N PHE A 101 -8.94 -3.05 -2.71
CA PHE A 101 -9.38 -1.79 -3.28
C PHE A 101 -8.15 -0.99 -3.70
N HIS A 102 -8.12 -0.56 -4.95
CA HIS A 102 -6.97 0.09 -5.55
C HIS A 102 -7.36 1.47 -6.11
N PHE A 103 -6.87 2.50 -5.46
CA PHE A 103 -7.07 3.90 -5.84
C PHE A 103 -5.84 4.46 -6.56
N ASP A 104 -6.06 5.36 -7.51
CA ASP A 104 -5.01 6.18 -8.12
C ASP A 104 -5.38 7.67 -7.99
N ALA A 105 -4.71 8.38 -7.07
CA ALA A 105 -4.92 9.80 -6.82
C ALA A 105 -4.17 10.72 -7.80
N TYR A 106 -3.44 10.19 -8.79
CA TYR A 106 -2.62 11.00 -9.70
C TYR A 106 -3.40 12.11 -10.42
N ARG A 107 -4.64 11.82 -10.82
CA ARG A 107 -5.50 12.74 -11.59
C ARG A 107 -6.41 13.60 -10.74
N LEU A 108 -6.52 13.32 -9.45
CA LEU A 108 -7.35 14.11 -8.55
C LEU A 108 -6.75 15.52 -8.39
N LYS A 109 -7.60 16.52 -8.38
CA LYS A 109 -7.19 17.92 -8.27
C LYS A 109 -6.98 18.33 -6.82
N ASP A 110 -7.83 17.83 -5.93
CA ASP A 110 -7.88 18.19 -4.52
C ASP A 110 -8.47 17.06 -3.65
N ASP A 111 -8.50 17.31 -2.36
CA ASP A 111 -9.03 16.40 -1.34
C ASP A 111 -10.54 16.17 -1.51
N ASP A 112 -11.29 17.18 -1.96
CA ASP A 112 -12.75 17.09 -2.13
C ASP A 112 -13.10 16.06 -3.20
N GLU A 113 -12.39 16.03 -4.35
CA GLU A 113 -12.59 15.00 -5.38
C GLU A 113 -12.31 13.58 -4.84
N PHE A 114 -11.35 13.43 -3.93
CA PHE A 114 -11.09 12.12 -3.30
C PHE A 114 -12.22 11.73 -2.35
N LEU A 115 -12.71 12.68 -1.54
CA LEU A 115 -13.79 12.44 -0.59
C LEU A 115 -15.12 12.11 -1.28
N GLU A 116 -15.37 12.66 -2.49
CA GLU A 116 -16.54 12.31 -3.31
C GLU A 116 -16.56 10.84 -3.76
N LEU A 117 -15.39 10.16 -3.76
CA LEU A 117 -15.31 8.72 -4.04
C LEU A 117 -15.79 7.84 -2.87
N GLY A 118 -16.09 8.41 -1.70
CA GLY A 118 -16.55 7.68 -0.51
C GLY A 118 -15.49 6.76 0.10
N PRO A 119 -14.23 7.20 0.30
CA PRO A 119 -13.13 6.34 0.69
C PRO A 119 -13.36 5.60 2.02
N GLU A 120 -14.17 6.14 2.92
CA GLU A 120 -14.49 5.48 4.20
C GLU A 120 -15.13 4.10 4.00
N GLU A 121 -15.97 3.91 2.97
CA GLU A 121 -16.60 2.62 2.68
C GLU A 121 -15.54 1.54 2.36
N TYR A 122 -14.45 1.93 1.72
CA TYR A 122 -13.34 1.05 1.37
C TYR A 122 -12.40 0.82 2.54
N PHE A 123 -12.13 1.85 3.35
CA PHE A 123 -11.28 1.73 4.54
C PHE A 123 -11.91 0.76 5.57
N ASP A 124 -13.23 0.78 5.69
CA ASP A 124 -14.01 -0.11 6.58
C ASP A 124 -14.48 -1.39 5.86
N GLY A 125 -14.19 -1.55 4.57
CA GLY A 125 -14.71 -2.60 3.70
C GLY A 125 -14.17 -4.02 3.93
N GLY A 126 -13.36 -4.23 4.97
CA GLY A 126 -12.89 -5.56 5.38
C GLY A 126 -11.84 -6.18 4.45
N GLY A 127 -11.22 -5.38 3.59
CA GLY A 127 -10.15 -5.75 2.68
C GLY A 127 -8.87 -4.94 2.88
N LEU A 128 -8.02 -4.90 1.87
CA LEU A 128 -6.85 -4.03 1.81
C LEU A 128 -7.14 -2.87 0.87
N THR A 129 -6.79 -1.64 1.28
CA THR A 129 -6.94 -0.45 0.43
C THR A 129 -5.59 0.11 0.06
N PHE A 130 -5.21 0.03 -1.21
CA PHE A 130 -4.01 0.62 -1.77
C PHE A 130 -4.33 1.95 -2.44
N ILE A 131 -3.52 2.98 -2.18
CA ILE A 131 -3.71 4.31 -2.75
C ILE A 131 -2.39 4.76 -3.38
N GLU A 132 -2.32 4.77 -4.71
CA GLU A 132 -1.19 5.36 -5.44
C GLU A 132 -1.27 6.89 -5.39
N TRP A 133 -0.12 7.55 -5.31
CA TRP A 133 0.01 9.01 -5.21
C TRP A 133 -0.69 9.59 -3.99
N ALA A 134 -0.66 8.85 -2.88
CA ALA A 134 -1.34 9.21 -1.64
C ALA A 134 -0.85 10.52 -1.01
N ASP A 135 0.34 10.99 -1.36
CA ASP A 135 0.87 12.30 -0.98
C ASP A 135 0.02 13.48 -1.50
N ARG A 136 -0.78 13.27 -2.55
CA ARG A 136 -1.69 14.29 -3.09
C ARG A 136 -2.95 14.49 -2.26
N ILE A 137 -3.33 13.49 -1.47
CA ILE A 137 -4.56 13.47 -0.64
C ILE A 137 -4.25 13.07 0.80
N GLU A 138 -3.07 13.49 1.28
CA GLU A 138 -2.55 13.05 2.59
C GLU A 138 -3.50 13.34 3.74
N THR A 139 -4.24 14.45 3.69
CA THR A 139 -5.19 14.85 4.74
C THR A 139 -6.42 13.94 4.81
N CYS A 140 -6.74 13.23 3.73
CA CYS A 140 -7.87 12.30 3.64
C CYS A 140 -7.52 10.88 4.13
N LEU A 141 -6.23 10.58 4.34
CA LEU A 141 -5.82 9.29 4.83
C LEU A 141 -6.26 9.06 6.28
N PRO A 142 -6.56 7.81 6.66
CA PRO A 142 -6.92 7.48 8.03
C PRO A 142 -5.77 7.79 8.98
N ARG A 143 -6.06 7.76 10.27
CA ARG A 143 -5.06 8.10 11.30
C ARG A 143 -3.90 7.12 11.37
N ASP A 144 -4.18 5.85 11.14
CA ASP A 144 -3.21 4.74 11.18
C ASP A 144 -3.22 4.05 9.81
N TYR A 145 -2.08 4.02 9.15
CA TYR A 145 -1.92 3.40 7.85
C TYR A 145 -0.49 2.95 7.61
N ALA A 146 -0.30 2.01 6.68
CA ALA A 146 1.00 1.63 6.18
C ALA A 146 1.44 2.58 5.07
N GLU A 147 2.67 3.05 5.10
CA GLU A 147 3.29 3.79 4.00
C GLU A 147 4.36 2.92 3.34
N ILE A 148 4.29 2.79 2.03
CA ILE A 148 5.28 2.08 1.23
C ILE A 148 5.81 3.05 0.17
N ARG A 149 7.10 3.34 0.24
CA ARG A 149 7.81 4.13 -0.76
C ARG A 149 8.57 3.21 -1.68
N ILE A 150 8.40 3.42 -2.99
CA ILE A 150 9.04 2.61 -4.03
C ILE A 150 9.93 3.53 -4.86
N SER A 151 11.20 3.17 -4.97
CA SER A 151 12.20 3.88 -5.77
C SER A 151 12.83 2.94 -6.80
N GLN A 152 12.98 3.42 -8.02
CA GLN A 152 13.68 2.67 -9.06
C GLN A 152 15.19 2.80 -8.86
N THR A 153 15.89 1.67 -8.68
CA THR A 153 17.33 1.59 -8.49
C THR A 153 18.07 1.03 -9.72
N GLY A 154 17.32 0.45 -10.67
CA GLY A 154 17.84 -0.08 -11.92
C GLY A 154 16.70 -0.39 -12.90
N PRO A 155 17.01 -0.92 -14.09
CA PRO A 155 15.98 -1.25 -15.08
C PRO A 155 14.90 -2.19 -14.51
N GLU A 156 15.29 -3.22 -13.76
CA GLU A 156 14.41 -4.21 -13.14
C GLU A 156 14.44 -4.15 -11.61
N SER A 157 15.31 -3.30 -11.03
CA SER A 157 15.53 -3.24 -9.58
C SER A 157 14.71 -2.12 -8.94
N ARG A 158 14.17 -2.41 -7.76
CA ARG A 158 13.39 -1.46 -6.94
C ARG A 158 13.83 -1.56 -5.49
N HIS A 159 13.84 -0.40 -4.85
CA HIS A 159 14.01 -0.27 -3.40
C HIS A 159 12.66 0.04 -2.76
N PHE A 160 12.33 -0.70 -1.71
CA PHE A 160 11.09 -0.56 -0.94
C PHE A 160 11.40 -0.12 0.47
N GLU A 161 10.74 0.93 0.94
CA GLU A 161 10.74 1.39 2.31
C GLU A 161 9.33 1.24 2.89
N PHE A 162 9.21 0.57 4.03
CA PHE A 162 7.95 0.34 4.74
C PHE A 162 7.96 1.11 6.04
N ARG A 163 6.90 1.86 6.31
CA ARG A 163 6.67 2.60 7.55
C ARG A 163 5.24 2.40 8.02
N ARG A 164 5.03 2.50 9.32
CA ARG A 164 3.70 2.65 9.89
C ARG A 164 3.50 4.08 10.31
N ILE A 165 2.50 4.73 9.79
CA ILE A 165 2.15 6.10 10.13
C ILE A 165 0.97 6.08 11.10
N CYS A 166 1.15 6.69 12.27
CA CYS A 166 0.08 6.89 13.24
C CYS A 166 0.08 8.37 13.67
N ARG A 167 -0.95 9.11 13.24
CA ARG A 167 -1.08 10.54 13.54
C ARG A 167 -1.67 10.75 14.92
N ARG A 168 -1.08 11.63 15.73
CA ARG A 168 -1.63 12.03 17.02
C ARG A 168 -2.97 12.75 16.84
N ARG A 169 -3.94 12.51 17.75
CA ARG A 169 -5.09 13.43 17.88
C ARG A 169 -4.53 14.81 18.23
N THR A 170 -4.64 15.75 17.31
CA THR A 170 -4.65 17.17 17.71
C THR A 170 -5.93 17.35 18.53
N LYS A 171 -5.80 17.68 19.83
CA LYS A 171 -6.98 18.12 20.59
C LYS A 171 -7.56 19.31 19.82
N PRO A 172 -8.87 19.31 19.55
CA PRO A 172 -9.51 20.53 19.09
C PRO A 172 -9.26 21.60 20.15
N ALA A 173 -8.82 22.79 19.69
CA ALA A 173 -8.65 23.95 20.53
C ALA A 173 -9.99 24.38 21.15
#